data_ae0c06e0015613b194992884bf866e42
#
_entry.id   ae0c06e0015613b194992884bf866e42
#
_cell.length_a   1.000
_cell.length_b   1.000
_cell.length_c   1.000
_cell.angle_alpha   90.00
_cell.angle_beta   90.00
_cell.angle_gamma   90.00
#
_symmetry.space_group_name_H-M   'P 1'
#
loop_
_entity.id
_entity.type
_entity.pdbx_description
1 polymer ?
#
loop_
_entity_poly.entity_id
_entity_poly.type
_entity_poly.pdbx_seq_one_letter_code
_entity_poly.pdbx_strand_id
1 'polypeptide(L)'
;MHIEAFKAAYRRYARIYDVIFGAVLQPGRRAVIDALNLRPGDRVLEVGVGTGISLPLYPRDVRITVIDVSREMLERARARVARARLRNVEALLEMDAEEMAFPPASFDKVVAMYVVSVVPRPAKLLEELHRVCKPDGEIFLVNHFQSENRVLGGLERAIGAFSSQIGFDPQVNLRSLVPAAQNGDVSRVNLFWKMVRLRNGVSHRL
;
A
#
# COMPACT_ATOMS: atom_id res chain seq x y z
N MET A 1 0.10 2.87 -19.63
CA MET A 1 -0.10 4.20 -19.01
C MET A 1 1.26 4.72 -18.58
N HIS A 2 1.66 5.96 -18.95
CA HIS A 2 3.01 6.43 -18.69
C HIS A 2 3.14 6.92 -17.24
N ILE A 3 4.13 6.40 -16.50
CA ILE A 3 4.54 6.82 -15.14
C ILE A 3 4.66 8.34 -15.01
N GLU A 4 5.13 9.03 -16.06
CA GLU A 4 5.28 10.49 -16.09
C GLU A 4 3.93 11.25 -16.05
N ALA A 5 2.89 10.74 -16.70
CA ALA A 5 1.55 11.33 -16.62
C ALA A 5 0.95 11.20 -15.22
N PHE A 6 1.24 10.09 -14.55
CA PHE A 6 0.85 9.83 -13.17
C PHE A 6 1.55 10.78 -12.19
N LYS A 7 2.87 10.94 -12.33
CA LYS A 7 3.67 11.89 -11.53
C LYS A 7 3.18 13.34 -11.71
N ALA A 8 2.80 13.75 -12.94
CA ALA A 8 2.32 15.09 -13.21
C ALA A 8 0.94 15.37 -12.59
N ALA A 9 0.01 14.41 -12.63
CA ALA A 9 -1.29 14.53 -11.99
C ALA A 9 -1.17 14.63 -10.47
N TYR A 10 -0.30 13.83 -9.86
CA TYR A 10 -0.03 13.87 -8.42
C TYR A 10 0.55 15.20 -7.94
N ARG A 11 1.43 15.86 -8.72
CA ARG A 11 1.98 17.18 -8.39
C ARG A 11 0.90 18.25 -8.20
N ARG A 12 -0.08 18.27 -9.09
CA ARG A 12 -1.14 19.30 -9.11
C ARG A 12 -2.14 19.16 -7.96
N TYR A 13 -2.40 17.94 -7.52
CA TYR A 13 -3.44 17.63 -6.54
C TYR A 13 -2.91 17.31 -5.12
N ALA A 14 -1.60 17.31 -4.92
CA ALA A 14 -0.98 16.84 -3.68
C ALA A 14 -1.41 17.59 -2.39
N ARG A 15 -1.84 18.87 -2.48
CA ARG A 15 -2.40 19.60 -1.31
C ARG A 15 -3.84 19.22 -1.02
N ILE A 16 -4.64 19.01 -2.05
CA ILE A 16 -6.05 18.61 -1.94
C ILE A 16 -6.11 17.11 -1.58
N TYR A 17 -5.14 16.34 -2.06
CA TYR A 17 -5.00 14.92 -1.81
C TYR A 17 -4.89 14.60 -0.31
N ASP A 18 -4.04 15.30 0.45
CA ASP A 18 -3.89 15.09 1.89
C ASP A 18 -5.16 15.38 2.69
N VAL A 19 -5.97 16.35 2.26
CA VAL A 19 -7.20 16.73 2.97
C VAL A 19 -8.34 15.76 2.65
N ILE A 20 -8.57 15.47 1.37
CA ILE A 20 -9.70 14.62 0.94
C ILE A 20 -9.37 13.13 1.20
N PHE A 21 -8.23 12.65 0.71
CA PHE A 21 -7.84 11.25 0.84
C PHE A 21 -7.23 10.93 2.20
N GLY A 22 -6.69 11.95 2.91
CA GLY A 22 -6.25 11.80 4.28
C GLY A 22 -7.37 11.30 5.19
N ALA A 23 -8.48 11.99 5.22
CA ALA A 23 -9.62 11.65 6.08
C ALA A 23 -10.35 10.39 5.62
N VAL A 24 -10.62 10.25 4.31
CA VAL A 24 -11.38 9.12 3.74
C VAL A 24 -10.61 7.80 3.86
N LEU A 25 -9.28 7.80 3.67
CA LEU A 25 -8.46 6.59 3.71
C LEU A 25 -7.89 6.27 5.10
N GLN A 26 -8.06 7.17 6.09
CA GLN A 26 -7.52 6.98 7.43
C GLN A 26 -8.05 5.74 8.16
N PRO A 27 -9.34 5.37 8.09
CA PRO A 27 -9.83 4.14 8.72
C PRO A 27 -9.13 2.89 8.18
N GLY A 28 -8.86 2.84 6.87
CA GLY A 28 -8.12 1.74 6.25
C GLY A 28 -6.69 1.64 6.74
N ARG A 29 -5.98 2.77 6.85
CA ARG A 29 -4.62 2.80 7.37
C ARG A 29 -4.54 2.31 8.81
N ARG A 30 -5.44 2.77 9.68
CA ARG A 30 -5.50 2.30 11.07
C ARG A 30 -5.76 0.81 11.14
N ALA A 31 -6.77 0.32 10.42
CA ALA A 31 -7.11 -1.11 10.43
C ALA A 31 -5.93 -1.98 9.99
N VAL A 32 -5.13 -1.54 9.01
CA VAL A 32 -3.90 -2.26 8.63
C VAL A 32 -2.88 -2.25 9.76
N ILE A 33 -2.54 -1.07 10.27
CA ILE A 33 -1.52 -0.96 11.33
C ILE A 33 -1.89 -1.80 12.55
N ASP A 34 -3.18 -1.79 12.95
CA ASP A 34 -3.68 -2.61 14.05
C ASP A 34 -3.59 -4.12 13.73
N ALA A 35 -3.86 -4.51 12.47
CA ALA A 35 -3.81 -5.90 12.03
C ALA A 35 -2.39 -6.46 11.86
N LEU A 36 -1.37 -5.60 11.74
CA LEU A 36 0.03 -6.03 11.57
C LEU A 36 0.55 -6.83 12.76
N ASN A 37 -0.04 -6.70 13.95
CA ASN A 37 0.42 -7.35 15.18
C ASN A 37 1.95 -7.19 15.37
N LEU A 38 2.41 -5.94 15.27
CA LEU A 38 3.81 -5.58 15.30
C LEU A 38 4.46 -5.90 16.65
N ARG A 39 5.67 -6.43 16.60
CA ARG A 39 6.51 -6.69 17.76
C ARG A 39 7.66 -5.69 17.83
N PRO A 40 8.16 -5.36 19.03
CA PRO A 40 9.36 -4.54 19.16
C PRO A 40 10.52 -5.07 18.30
N GLY A 41 11.11 -4.20 17.49
CA GLY A 41 12.21 -4.53 16.60
C GLY A 41 11.81 -5.07 15.22
N ASP A 42 10.52 -5.34 14.95
CA ASP A 42 10.07 -5.75 13.60
C ASP A 42 10.52 -4.75 12.54
N ARG A 43 11.03 -5.29 11.44
CA ARG A 43 11.40 -4.53 10.24
C ARG A 43 10.20 -4.47 9.30
N VAL A 44 9.67 -3.27 9.12
CA VAL A 44 8.49 -3.01 8.29
C VAL A 44 8.89 -2.29 7.01
N LEU A 45 8.45 -2.76 5.87
CA LEU A 45 8.49 -2.02 4.61
C LEU A 45 7.09 -1.48 4.29
N GLU A 46 6.95 -0.17 4.15
CA GLU A 46 5.75 0.43 3.57
C GLU A 46 6.04 0.87 2.14
N VAL A 47 5.30 0.30 1.19
CA VAL A 47 5.39 0.55 -0.24
C VAL A 47 4.35 1.57 -0.66
N GLY A 48 4.76 2.61 -1.41
CA GLY A 48 3.89 3.71 -1.84
C GLY A 48 3.43 4.58 -0.68
N VAL A 49 4.39 5.04 0.14
CA VAL A 49 4.12 5.80 1.38
C VAL A 49 3.41 7.14 1.13
N GLY A 50 3.51 7.67 -0.08
CA GLY A 50 2.98 8.98 -0.43
C GLY A 50 3.54 10.08 0.47
N THR A 51 2.65 10.90 1.04
CA THR A 51 3.03 11.99 1.95
C THR A 51 3.28 11.53 3.40
N GLY A 52 3.30 10.22 3.66
CA GLY A 52 3.63 9.62 4.97
C GLY A 52 2.54 9.77 6.03
N ILE A 53 1.26 9.86 5.65
CA ILE A 53 0.14 10.02 6.61
C ILE A 53 0.02 8.83 7.57
N SER A 54 0.40 7.64 7.14
CA SER A 54 0.41 6.39 7.92
C SER A 54 1.49 6.36 8.99
N LEU A 55 2.64 7.01 8.74
CA LEU A 55 3.85 6.86 9.56
C LEU A 55 3.66 7.17 11.06
N PRO A 56 2.87 8.19 11.46
CA PRO A 56 2.62 8.44 12.88
C PRO A 56 1.77 7.38 13.59
N LEU A 57 1.14 6.47 12.84
CA LEU A 57 0.28 5.41 13.39
C LEU A 57 1.07 4.20 13.87
N TYR A 58 2.29 4.01 13.36
CA TYR A 58 3.15 2.90 13.75
C TYR A 58 3.68 3.04 15.18
N PRO A 59 3.82 1.93 15.91
CA PRO A 59 4.53 1.89 17.19
C PRO A 59 5.96 2.44 17.06
N ARG A 60 6.50 3.00 18.13
CA ARG A 60 7.82 3.64 18.12
C ARG A 60 9.00 2.68 18.24
N ASP A 61 8.73 1.45 18.60
CA ASP A 61 9.68 0.38 18.84
C ASP A 61 9.89 -0.58 17.64
N VAL A 62 9.26 -0.27 16.49
CA VAL A 62 9.49 -0.97 15.22
C VAL A 62 10.42 -0.15 14.32
N ARG A 63 11.01 -0.79 13.30
CA ARG A 63 11.95 -0.19 12.34
C ARG A 63 11.28 -0.10 10.97
N ILE A 64 11.10 1.12 10.48
CA ILE A 64 10.32 1.37 9.26
C ILE A 64 11.21 1.84 8.14
N THR A 65 11.18 1.14 7.03
CA THR A 65 11.68 1.60 5.73
C THR A 65 10.48 1.91 4.83
N VAL A 66 10.52 3.01 4.12
CA VAL A 66 9.46 3.38 3.18
C VAL A 66 10.00 3.68 1.81
N ILE A 67 9.21 3.33 0.79
CA ILE A 67 9.51 3.66 -0.60
C ILE A 67 8.33 4.37 -1.27
N ASP A 68 8.65 5.23 -2.21
CA ASP A 68 7.70 5.82 -3.15
C ASP A 68 8.42 6.17 -4.45
N VAL A 69 7.73 6.14 -5.58
CA VAL A 69 8.28 6.50 -6.88
C VAL A 69 8.35 8.02 -7.08
N SER A 70 7.62 8.77 -6.26
CA SER A 70 7.54 10.24 -6.33
C SER A 70 8.44 10.90 -5.29
N ARG A 71 9.47 11.57 -5.76
CA ARG A 71 10.35 12.40 -4.94
C ARG A 71 9.60 13.47 -4.16
N GLU A 72 8.63 14.13 -4.80
CA GLU A 72 7.82 15.18 -4.17
C GLU A 72 6.98 14.65 -2.99
N MET A 73 6.46 13.42 -3.10
CA MET A 73 5.75 12.76 -2.01
C MET A 73 6.71 12.45 -0.85
N LEU A 74 7.89 11.93 -1.17
CA LEU A 74 8.91 11.65 -0.17
C LEU A 74 9.42 12.90 0.55
N GLU A 75 9.54 14.04 -0.11
CA GLU A 75 9.88 15.32 0.54
C GLU A 75 8.85 15.71 1.60
N ARG A 76 7.56 15.52 1.31
CA ARG A 76 6.48 15.76 2.29
C ARG A 76 6.50 14.73 3.42
N ALA A 77 6.76 13.46 3.10
CA ALA A 77 6.91 12.42 4.10
C ALA A 77 8.09 12.73 5.04
N ARG A 78 9.25 13.16 4.51
CA ARG A 78 10.42 13.62 5.31
C ARG A 78 10.05 14.77 6.23
N ALA A 79 9.34 15.78 5.73
CA ALA A 79 8.89 16.91 6.55
C ALA A 79 7.93 16.44 7.68
N ARG A 80 7.06 15.47 7.41
CA ARG A 80 6.18 14.86 8.41
C ARG A 80 6.95 14.08 9.47
N VAL A 81 7.92 13.25 9.04
CA VAL A 81 8.81 12.48 9.93
C VAL A 81 9.56 13.43 10.87
N ALA A 82 10.15 14.49 10.34
CA ALA A 82 10.87 15.48 11.13
C ALA A 82 9.95 16.20 12.14
N ARG A 83 8.78 16.70 11.68
CA ARG A 83 7.82 17.41 12.54
C ARG A 83 7.26 16.52 13.66
N ALA A 84 6.97 15.25 13.36
CA ALA A 84 6.42 14.30 14.32
C ALA A 84 7.52 13.54 15.09
N ARG A 85 8.80 13.85 14.84
CA ARG A 85 9.97 13.22 15.48
C ARG A 85 9.91 11.69 15.45
N LEU A 86 9.64 11.13 14.24
CA LEU A 86 9.49 9.68 14.04
C LEU A 86 10.89 9.03 13.89
N ARG A 87 11.55 8.74 15.01
CA ARG A 87 12.90 8.16 15.02
C ARG A 87 12.95 6.70 14.55
N ASN A 88 11.82 6.04 14.52
CA ASN A 88 11.63 4.67 14.05
C ASN A 88 11.55 4.55 12.53
N VAL A 89 11.46 5.65 11.78
CA VAL A 89 11.56 5.68 10.32
C VAL A 89 13.03 5.79 9.94
N GLU A 90 13.62 4.67 9.51
CA GLU A 90 15.07 4.56 9.24
C GLU A 90 15.44 5.08 7.84
N ALA A 91 14.57 4.84 6.85
CA ALA A 91 14.84 5.23 5.47
C ALA A 91 13.57 5.66 4.73
N LEU A 92 13.71 6.69 3.88
CA LEU A 92 12.70 7.11 2.91
C LEU A 92 13.40 7.17 1.54
N LEU A 93 13.11 6.20 0.66
CA LEU A 93 13.82 5.96 -0.57
C LEU A 93 12.92 6.17 -1.79
N GLU A 94 13.45 6.88 -2.80
CA GLU A 94 12.83 6.94 -4.12
C GLU A 94 13.12 5.63 -4.84
N MET A 95 12.06 4.84 -5.11
CA MET A 95 12.22 3.48 -5.61
C MET A 95 10.95 3.02 -6.32
N ASP A 96 11.11 2.27 -7.42
CA ASP A 96 10.02 1.57 -8.09
C ASP A 96 9.63 0.32 -7.28
N ALA A 97 8.35 0.22 -6.96
CA ALA A 97 7.80 -0.93 -6.23
C ALA A 97 7.81 -2.24 -7.05
N GLU A 98 7.92 -2.13 -8.37
CA GLU A 98 8.00 -3.28 -9.28
C GLU A 98 9.44 -3.78 -9.49
N GLU A 99 10.44 -3.08 -8.94
CA GLU A 99 11.87 -3.44 -9.02
C GLU A 99 12.63 -2.91 -7.81
N MET A 100 12.45 -3.59 -6.67
CA MET A 100 13.00 -3.12 -5.39
C MET A 100 14.46 -3.53 -5.22
N ALA A 101 15.33 -2.56 -4.90
CA ALA A 101 16.76 -2.78 -4.64
C ALA A 101 17.05 -3.32 -3.22
N PHE A 102 16.14 -4.11 -2.65
CA PHE A 102 16.34 -4.79 -1.38
C PHE A 102 16.72 -6.26 -1.59
N PRO A 103 17.57 -6.83 -0.73
CA PRO A 103 17.79 -8.28 -0.72
C PRO A 103 16.48 -9.05 -0.45
N PRO A 104 16.37 -10.31 -0.91
CA PRO A 104 15.27 -11.18 -0.51
C PRO A 104 15.18 -11.33 1.02
N ALA A 105 13.99 -11.58 1.54
CA ALA A 105 13.74 -11.87 2.97
C ALA A 105 14.26 -10.77 3.92
N SER A 106 14.11 -9.50 3.55
CA SER A 106 14.63 -8.35 4.31
C SER A 106 13.69 -7.84 5.39
N PHE A 107 12.38 -8.09 5.28
CA PHE A 107 11.37 -7.47 6.14
C PHE A 107 10.44 -8.51 6.79
N ASP A 108 10.07 -8.25 8.05
CA ASP A 108 9.14 -9.09 8.81
C ASP A 108 7.70 -8.82 8.38
N LYS A 109 7.40 -7.56 8.04
CA LYS A 109 6.09 -7.12 7.55
C LYS A 109 6.29 -6.23 6.32
N VAL A 110 5.46 -6.45 5.29
CA VAL A 110 5.42 -5.63 4.08
C VAL A 110 4.02 -5.11 3.89
N VAL A 111 3.88 -3.81 3.69
CA VAL A 111 2.58 -3.13 3.61
C VAL A 111 2.50 -2.33 2.32
N ALA A 112 1.43 -2.53 1.56
CA ALA A 112 1.12 -1.73 0.37
C ALA A 112 -0.33 -1.23 0.46
N MET A 113 -0.48 0.04 0.83
CA MET A 113 -1.79 0.68 1.00
C MET A 113 -2.12 1.54 -0.20
N TYR A 114 -3.16 1.13 -0.96
CA TYR A 114 -3.67 1.87 -2.12
C TYR A 114 -2.70 1.94 -3.31
N VAL A 115 -1.76 0.99 -3.40
CA VAL A 115 -0.70 0.95 -4.43
C VAL A 115 -1.09 0.05 -5.60
N VAL A 116 -1.72 -1.08 -5.33
CA VAL A 116 -2.00 -2.13 -6.33
C VAL A 116 -2.78 -1.61 -7.55
N SER A 117 -3.66 -0.62 -7.34
CA SER A 117 -4.49 -0.02 -8.40
C SER A 117 -3.78 1.06 -9.22
N VAL A 118 -2.57 1.45 -8.84
CA VAL A 118 -1.85 2.57 -9.48
C VAL A 118 -0.52 2.16 -10.13
N VAL A 119 -0.08 0.92 -9.90
CA VAL A 119 1.12 0.39 -10.56
C VAL A 119 0.78 -0.18 -11.94
N PRO A 120 1.69 -0.08 -12.91
CA PRO A 120 1.49 -0.63 -14.26
C PRO A 120 1.37 -2.16 -14.31
N ARG A 121 2.10 -2.87 -13.45
CA ARG A 121 2.20 -4.35 -13.46
C ARG A 121 1.95 -4.91 -12.05
N PRO A 122 0.69 -4.99 -11.59
CA PRO A 122 0.36 -5.45 -10.24
C PRO A 122 0.92 -6.85 -9.89
N ALA A 123 1.04 -7.75 -10.87
CA ALA A 123 1.64 -9.06 -10.66
C ALA A 123 3.12 -8.95 -10.26
N LYS A 124 3.88 -8.09 -10.94
CA LYS A 124 5.29 -7.87 -10.62
C LYS A 124 5.48 -7.20 -9.26
N LEU A 125 4.59 -6.27 -8.90
CA LEU A 125 4.55 -5.73 -7.53
C LEU A 125 4.41 -6.87 -6.51
N LEU A 126 3.46 -7.80 -6.70
CA LEU A 126 3.25 -8.91 -5.77
C LEU A 126 4.47 -9.82 -5.67
N GLU A 127 5.14 -10.14 -6.79
CA GLU A 127 6.38 -10.91 -6.80
C GLU A 127 7.46 -10.24 -5.95
N GLU A 128 7.63 -8.92 -6.09
CA GLU A 128 8.59 -8.15 -5.32
C GLU A 128 8.24 -8.08 -3.83
N LEU A 129 6.94 -7.89 -3.49
CA LEU A 129 6.48 -7.92 -2.09
C LEU A 129 6.81 -9.27 -1.44
N HIS A 130 6.55 -10.37 -2.14
CA HIS A 130 6.89 -11.72 -1.66
C HIS A 130 8.39 -11.93 -1.54
N ARG A 131 9.17 -11.45 -2.51
CA ARG A 131 10.63 -11.60 -2.51
C ARG A 131 11.29 -10.91 -1.33
N VAL A 132 10.88 -9.68 -1.04
CA VAL A 132 11.49 -8.89 0.05
C VAL A 132 10.95 -9.23 1.43
N CYS A 133 9.80 -9.88 1.52
CA CYS A 133 9.21 -10.37 2.76
C CYS A 133 9.91 -11.66 3.20
N LYS A 134 10.21 -11.79 4.51
CA LYS A 134 10.76 -13.02 5.07
C LYS A 134 9.82 -14.21 4.89
N PRO A 135 10.31 -15.47 4.87
CA PRO A 135 9.46 -16.65 4.72
C PRO A 135 8.33 -16.75 5.74
N ASP A 136 8.57 -16.36 7.00
CA ASP A 136 7.54 -16.33 8.06
C ASP A 136 6.90 -14.95 8.22
N GLY A 137 7.18 -14.04 7.29
CA GLY A 137 6.66 -12.69 7.29
C GLY A 137 5.25 -12.61 6.73
N GLU A 138 4.67 -11.43 6.81
CA GLU A 138 3.31 -11.17 6.35
C GLU A 138 3.27 -9.95 5.44
N ILE A 139 2.44 -10.06 4.40
CA ILE A 139 2.19 -9.00 3.43
C ILE A 139 0.76 -8.51 3.61
N PHE A 140 0.59 -7.21 3.74
CA PHE A 140 -0.72 -6.56 3.90
C PHE A 140 -0.98 -5.63 2.73
N LEU A 141 -2.10 -5.89 2.04
CA LEU A 141 -2.57 -5.07 0.94
C LEU A 141 -3.88 -4.41 1.33
N VAL A 142 -4.00 -3.11 1.17
CA VAL A 142 -5.30 -2.44 1.23
C VAL A 142 -5.56 -1.77 -0.09
N ASN A 143 -6.73 -2.05 -0.64
CA ASN A 143 -7.17 -1.39 -1.85
C ASN A 143 -8.69 -1.30 -1.92
N HIS A 144 -9.19 -0.49 -2.85
CA HIS A 144 -10.57 -0.55 -3.28
C HIS A 144 -10.70 -1.72 -4.26
N PHE A 145 -11.36 -2.77 -3.82
CA PHE A 145 -11.68 -3.90 -4.68
C PHE A 145 -13.16 -3.83 -5.05
N GLN A 146 -13.48 -4.07 -6.31
CA GLN A 146 -14.84 -4.02 -6.83
C GLN A 146 -15.83 -4.71 -5.89
N SER A 147 -16.91 -4.01 -5.55
CA SER A 147 -18.01 -4.58 -4.80
C SER A 147 -18.79 -5.53 -5.72
N GLU A 148 -19.06 -6.75 -5.27
CA GLU A 148 -19.97 -7.68 -5.96
C GLU A 148 -21.43 -7.21 -5.94
N ASN A 149 -21.72 -6.10 -5.25
CA ASN A 149 -23.06 -5.55 -5.10
C ASN A 149 -23.39 -4.59 -6.26
N ARG A 150 -24.39 -4.94 -7.06
CA ARG A 150 -24.81 -4.22 -8.30
C ARG A 150 -25.20 -2.76 -8.07
N VAL A 151 -25.72 -2.40 -6.90
CA VAL A 151 -26.16 -1.04 -6.56
C VAL A 151 -24.96 -0.13 -6.27
N LEU A 152 -23.99 -0.61 -5.49
CA LEU A 152 -22.74 0.09 -5.20
C LEU A 152 -21.86 0.22 -6.46
N GLY A 153 -21.84 -0.78 -7.32
CA GLY A 153 -21.12 -0.76 -8.60
C GLY A 153 -21.60 0.31 -9.60
N GLY A 154 -22.82 0.83 -9.45
CA GLY A 154 -23.32 1.98 -10.21
C GLY A 154 -22.70 3.30 -9.76
N LEU A 155 -22.60 3.50 -8.44
CA LEU A 155 -21.96 4.68 -7.84
C LEU A 155 -20.43 4.64 -8.05
N GLU A 156 -19.84 3.45 -7.97
CA GLU A 156 -18.43 3.23 -8.27
C GLU A 156 -18.06 3.58 -9.71
N ARG A 157 -18.93 3.27 -10.68
CA ARG A 157 -18.72 3.65 -12.09
C ARG A 157 -18.80 5.15 -12.31
N ALA A 158 -19.70 5.85 -11.61
CA ALA A 158 -19.79 7.31 -11.69
C ALA A 158 -18.55 8.00 -11.09
N ILE A 159 -18.03 7.47 -9.98
CA ILE A 159 -16.77 7.93 -9.36
C ILE A 159 -15.56 7.49 -10.22
N GLY A 160 -15.62 6.30 -10.83
CA GLY A 160 -14.58 5.75 -11.71
C GLY A 160 -14.36 6.56 -12.98
N ALA A 161 -15.41 7.17 -13.55
CA ALA A 161 -15.28 8.07 -14.71
C ALA A 161 -14.47 9.33 -14.37
N PHE A 162 -14.47 9.78 -13.11
CA PHE A 162 -13.63 10.87 -12.63
C PHE A 162 -12.22 10.40 -12.23
N SER A 163 -12.09 9.16 -11.76
CA SER A 163 -10.83 8.58 -11.30
C SER A 163 -9.91 8.13 -12.44
N SER A 164 -10.44 7.84 -13.62
CA SER A 164 -9.63 7.50 -14.81
C SER A 164 -8.68 8.63 -15.23
N GLN A 165 -9.03 9.88 -14.92
CA GLN A 165 -8.16 11.04 -15.13
C GLN A 165 -7.01 11.12 -14.08
N ILE A 166 -7.12 10.38 -12.99
CA ILE A 166 -6.16 10.36 -11.88
C ILE A 166 -5.28 9.09 -11.93
N GLY A 167 -5.45 8.24 -12.96
CA GLY A 167 -4.64 7.02 -13.13
C GLY A 167 -5.00 5.87 -12.20
N PHE A 168 -6.19 5.89 -11.62
CA PHE A 168 -6.71 4.83 -10.77
C PHE A 168 -7.46 3.80 -11.62
N ASP A 169 -7.04 2.51 -11.58
CA ASP A 169 -7.78 1.42 -12.20
C ASP A 169 -8.71 0.76 -11.16
N PRO A 170 -10.04 1.03 -11.22
CA PRO A 170 -10.99 0.43 -10.30
C PRO A 170 -11.27 -1.04 -10.59
N GLN A 171 -10.76 -1.59 -11.70
CA GLN A 171 -11.04 -2.96 -12.16
C GLN A 171 -10.05 -4.01 -11.64
N VAL A 172 -9.14 -3.64 -10.73
CA VAL A 172 -8.21 -4.61 -10.14
C VAL A 172 -9.01 -5.69 -9.40
N ASN A 173 -9.12 -6.86 -10.04
CA ASN A 173 -9.82 -7.99 -9.45
C ASN A 173 -8.87 -8.72 -8.50
N LEU A 174 -9.19 -8.71 -7.22
CA LEU A 174 -8.42 -9.39 -6.19
C LEU A 174 -8.20 -10.88 -6.50
N ARG A 175 -9.22 -11.56 -7.06
CA ARG A 175 -9.15 -12.99 -7.40
C ARG A 175 -8.16 -13.29 -8.53
N SER A 176 -7.91 -12.32 -9.43
CA SER A 176 -6.91 -12.48 -10.50
C SER A 176 -5.49 -12.22 -10.01
N LEU A 177 -5.34 -11.45 -8.93
CA LEU A 177 -4.04 -11.08 -8.36
C LEU A 177 -3.56 -12.06 -7.28
N VAL A 178 -4.49 -12.59 -6.50
CA VAL A 178 -4.18 -13.57 -5.44
C VAL A 178 -4.83 -14.89 -5.83
N PRO A 179 -4.08 -15.83 -6.41
CA PRO A 179 -4.57 -17.16 -6.69
C PRO A 179 -5.16 -17.80 -5.43
N ALA A 180 -6.25 -18.56 -5.57
CA ALA A 180 -6.93 -19.21 -4.46
C ALA A 180 -6.04 -20.19 -3.64
N ALA A 181 -4.88 -20.56 -4.20
CA ALA A 181 -3.87 -21.40 -3.55
C ALA A 181 -2.95 -20.62 -2.59
N GLN A 182 -2.94 -19.29 -2.61
CA GLN A 182 -2.21 -18.52 -1.63
C GLN A 182 -3.14 -18.25 -0.45
N ASN A 183 -2.79 -18.73 0.73
CA ASN A 183 -3.54 -18.57 1.98
C ASN A 183 -3.64 -17.09 2.38
N GLY A 184 -4.55 -16.38 1.73
CA GLY A 184 -4.82 -14.97 1.99
C GLY A 184 -6.11 -14.81 2.79
N ASP A 185 -6.02 -14.24 3.98
CA ASP A 185 -7.19 -13.81 4.74
C ASP A 185 -7.69 -12.47 4.17
N VAL A 186 -8.90 -12.45 3.65
CA VAL A 186 -9.54 -11.22 3.16
C VAL A 186 -10.48 -10.71 4.23
N SER A 187 -10.22 -9.54 4.75
CA SER A 187 -11.09 -8.86 5.71
C SER A 187 -11.66 -7.56 5.10
N ARG A 188 -12.89 -7.23 5.49
CA ARG A 188 -13.52 -5.97 5.10
C ARG A 188 -13.15 -4.90 6.13
N VAL A 189 -12.52 -3.82 5.69
CA VAL A 189 -12.18 -2.68 6.54
C VAL A 189 -13.38 -1.76 6.74
N ASN A 190 -14.13 -1.51 5.65
CA ASN A 190 -15.42 -0.79 5.65
C ASN A 190 -16.20 -1.12 4.36
N LEU A 191 -17.27 -0.35 4.05
CA LEU A 191 -18.09 -0.55 2.85
C LEU A 191 -17.30 -0.53 1.54
N PHE A 192 -16.16 0.18 1.48
CA PHE A 192 -15.41 0.45 0.24
C PHE A 192 -14.01 -0.20 0.19
N TRP A 193 -13.44 -0.59 1.35
CA TRP A 193 -12.06 -1.04 1.45
C TRP A 193 -11.97 -2.46 1.97
N LYS A 194 -11.16 -3.28 1.29
CA LYS A 194 -10.80 -4.63 1.73
C LYS A 194 -9.30 -4.64 2.03
N MET A 195 -8.94 -5.38 3.06
CA MET A 195 -7.56 -5.71 3.41
C MET A 195 -7.31 -7.18 3.09
N VAL A 196 -6.19 -7.45 2.46
CA VAL A 196 -5.69 -8.80 2.20
C VAL A 196 -4.43 -8.99 3.00
N ARG A 197 -4.41 -10.04 3.81
CA ARG A 197 -3.23 -10.51 4.53
C ARG A 197 -2.73 -11.79 3.87
N LEU A 198 -1.50 -11.79 3.38
CA LEU A 198 -0.84 -12.94 2.81
C LEU A 198 0.27 -13.39 3.76
N ARG A 199 0.36 -14.69 4.04
CA ARG A 199 1.49 -15.27 4.76
C ARG A 199 2.53 -15.70 3.76
N ASN A 200 3.77 -15.22 3.91
CA ASN A 200 4.86 -15.58 3.02
C ASN A 200 5.44 -16.94 3.46
N GLY A 201 5.59 -17.88 2.54
CA GLY A 201 6.27 -19.16 2.80
C GLY A 201 5.40 -20.35 3.18
N VAL A 202 4.07 -20.25 3.21
CA VAL A 202 3.20 -21.43 3.35
C VAL A 202 2.91 -22.00 1.95
N SER A 203 3.94 -22.56 1.30
CA SER A 203 3.71 -23.53 0.23
C SER A 203 3.32 -24.85 0.88
N HIS A 204 2.08 -25.28 0.77
CA HIS A 204 1.78 -26.70 0.92
C HIS A 204 2.54 -27.43 -0.18
N ARG A 205 3.61 -28.13 0.19
CA ARG A 205 4.10 -29.24 -0.65
C ARG A 205 2.95 -30.22 -0.72
N LEU A 206 2.41 -30.38 -1.94
CA LEU A 206 1.63 -31.54 -2.31
C LEU A 206 2.54 -32.76 -2.33
#